data_536989cd2415a3abf11b06e0b9fffc7a
#
_entry.id   536989cd2415a3abf11b06e0b9fffc7a
#
_cell.length_a   1.000
_cell.length_b   1.000
_cell.length_c   1.000
_cell.angle_alpha   90.00
_cell.angle_beta   90.00
_cell.angle_gamma   90.00
#
_symmetry.space_group_name_H-M   'P 1'
#
loop_
_entity.id
_entity.type
_entity.pdbx_description
1 polymer ?
#
loop_
_entity_poly.entity_id
_entity_poly.type
_entity_poly.pdbx_seq_one_letter_code
_entity_poly.pdbx_strand_id
1 'polypeptide(L)'
;MRPKEPPSGARRQALLRLAAGTAAFSVAGCGRRDDPEGPLDFWAMGREAEVVAELLPAFYARHPEIRVRVQQLPWTAAHEKLLTAYAGAALPDLCQLGNTWLPELTALDALEPLDARVASAGIARDDYFAGILDTNLMPTPGGDRLFGLPWYVDTRVLFYRSDLLRAAGHAEPPRSWAEWRTSMRAVRQLGGGRSYGALLPLNEPEPLFALALQQGALLADDDTRGAFSQAAFLRALGFYAGIFHEGLAPAMTNSQISNVWDEFARGLFTFYVSGPWNIGEFRRRLPPALQGHWTTAPLPGPDGPGVSTAGGSSLVLFRKSPRQDEAWALIEFLSEPATMQRFHALTGDLPPRRSAWDAPALANDAASKAFAQQLERVRPAPKIPEWERIFQEMQLAAERVVHKTQGIDAATVQLDAWVDALLEKRRWLRARTAAAGTR
;
A
#
# COMPACT_ATOMS: atom_id res chain seq x y z
N MET A 1 25.21 -63.45 -30.85
CA MET A 1 24.93 -62.04 -31.04
C MET A 1 24.41 -61.82 -32.45
N ARG A 2 23.09 -61.55 -32.63
CA ARG A 2 22.49 -61.21 -33.95
C ARG A 2 22.33 -59.68 -34.02
N PRO A 3 22.63 -59.04 -35.15
CA PRO A 3 22.47 -57.60 -35.28
C PRO A 3 20.98 -57.19 -35.39
N LYS A 4 20.62 -56.11 -34.78
CA LYS A 4 19.28 -55.50 -34.85
C LYS A 4 19.05 -54.80 -36.19
N GLU A 5 18.01 -55.21 -36.91
CA GLU A 5 17.56 -54.54 -38.13
C GLU A 5 17.11 -53.09 -37.89
N PRO A 6 17.28 -52.17 -38.87
CA PRO A 6 16.80 -50.79 -38.75
C PRO A 6 15.27 -50.71 -38.95
N PRO A 7 14.58 -49.75 -38.28
CA PRO A 7 13.13 -49.65 -38.39
C PRO A 7 12.67 -49.23 -39.77
N SER A 8 11.59 -49.90 -40.26
CA SER A 8 11.02 -49.74 -41.60
C SER A 8 10.52 -48.30 -41.86
N GLY A 9 10.60 -47.88 -43.14
CA GLY A 9 10.26 -46.53 -43.62
C GLY A 9 8.85 -46.02 -43.27
N ALA A 10 7.92 -46.94 -42.96
CA ALA A 10 6.55 -46.62 -42.56
C ALA A 10 6.48 -45.91 -41.16
N ARG A 11 7.37 -46.23 -40.23
CA ARG A 11 7.45 -45.56 -38.90
C ARG A 11 8.03 -44.16 -38.99
N ARG A 12 8.93 -43.89 -39.93
CA ARG A 12 9.48 -42.54 -40.16
C ARG A 12 8.45 -41.58 -40.76
N GLN A 13 7.57 -42.07 -41.66
CA GLN A 13 6.51 -41.22 -42.24
C GLN A 13 5.37 -40.94 -41.27
N ALA A 14 5.05 -41.86 -40.35
CA ALA A 14 4.08 -41.62 -39.28
C ALA A 14 4.55 -40.56 -38.27
N LEU A 15 5.84 -40.57 -37.88
CA LEU A 15 6.45 -39.60 -36.99
C LEU A 15 6.56 -38.20 -37.62
N LEU A 16 6.81 -38.10 -38.91
CA LEU A 16 6.84 -36.85 -39.66
C LEU A 16 5.44 -36.23 -39.85
N ARG A 17 4.38 -37.03 -39.93
CA ARG A 17 3.00 -36.54 -39.99
C ARG A 17 2.43 -36.11 -38.64
N LEU A 18 2.90 -36.69 -37.50
CA LEU A 18 2.57 -36.20 -36.15
C LEU A 18 3.32 -34.90 -35.80
N ALA A 19 4.55 -34.71 -36.28
CA ALA A 19 5.31 -33.48 -36.07
C ALA A 19 4.76 -32.26 -36.86
N ALA A 20 4.13 -32.51 -38.02
CA ALA A 20 3.51 -31.44 -38.81
C ALA A 20 2.13 -31.01 -38.27
N GLY A 21 1.45 -31.87 -37.51
CA GLY A 21 0.14 -31.56 -36.91
C GLY A 21 0.23 -30.75 -35.60
N THR A 22 1.35 -30.79 -34.91
CA THR A 22 1.57 -30.06 -33.62
C THR A 22 2.17 -28.65 -33.78
N ALA A 23 2.67 -28.30 -34.96
CA ALA A 23 3.25 -26.98 -35.22
C ALA A 23 2.20 -25.90 -35.60
N ALA A 24 0.93 -26.28 -35.83
CA ALA A 24 -0.13 -25.34 -36.21
C ALA A 24 -0.95 -24.78 -35.01
N PHE A 25 -0.69 -25.21 -33.77
CA PHE A 25 -1.42 -24.79 -32.60
C PHE A 25 -0.63 -23.88 -31.63
N SER A 26 0.58 -23.43 -31.99
CA SER A 26 1.46 -22.69 -31.11
C SER A 26 1.65 -21.21 -31.47
N VAL A 27 0.76 -20.62 -32.28
CA VAL A 27 0.77 -19.15 -32.52
C VAL A 27 -0.64 -18.59 -32.27
N ALA A 28 -1.29 -19.03 -31.19
CA ALA A 28 -2.27 -18.17 -30.53
C ALA A 28 -1.47 -17.26 -29.57
N GLY A 29 -0.87 -16.25 -30.17
CA GLY A 29 -0.08 -15.26 -29.44
C GLY A 29 -0.91 -14.64 -28.33
N CYS A 30 -0.34 -14.56 -27.13
CA CYS A 30 -0.72 -13.62 -26.08
C CYS A 30 -0.43 -12.18 -26.55
N GLY A 31 -0.95 -11.76 -27.68
CA GLY A 31 -1.08 -10.38 -28.08
C GLY A 31 -2.39 -9.88 -27.49
N ARG A 32 -2.39 -8.76 -26.78
CA ARG A 32 -3.59 -7.96 -26.53
C ARG A 32 -4.33 -7.90 -27.88
N ARG A 33 -5.49 -8.51 -27.95
CA ARG A 33 -6.38 -8.24 -29.06
C ARG A 33 -6.83 -6.79 -28.86
N ASP A 34 -6.38 -5.91 -29.73
CA ASP A 34 -7.00 -4.60 -29.95
C ASP A 34 -8.37 -4.85 -30.57
N ASP A 35 -9.28 -5.39 -29.75
CA ASP A 35 -10.68 -5.53 -30.09
C ASP A 35 -11.38 -4.26 -29.54
N PRO A 36 -11.67 -3.27 -30.38
CA PRO A 36 -12.30 -2.02 -29.93
C PRO A 36 -13.70 -2.27 -29.36
N GLU A 37 -14.32 -3.42 -29.67
CA GLU A 37 -15.65 -3.84 -29.19
C GLU A 37 -15.56 -4.80 -28.00
N GLY A 38 -14.34 -5.21 -27.59
CA GLY A 38 -14.11 -6.09 -26.45
C GLY A 38 -14.46 -5.43 -25.11
N PRO A 39 -14.45 -6.19 -23.99
CA PRO A 39 -14.65 -5.60 -22.67
C PRO A 39 -13.47 -4.70 -22.27
N LEU A 40 -13.75 -3.62 -21.55
CA LEU A 40 -12.78 -2.76 -20.90
C LEU A 40 -12.00 -3.56 -19.86
N ASP A 41 -10.67 -3.61 -19.94
CA ASP A 41 -9.82 -4.36 -19.03
C ASP A 41 -9.51 -3.54 -17.77
N PHE A 42 -9.98 -4.00 -16.63
CA PHE A 42 -9.69 -3.45 -15.32
C PHE A 42 -8.92 -4.45 -14.46
N TRP A 43 -7.68 -4.14 -14.10
CA TRP A 43 -6.93 -4.93 -13.14
C TRP A 43 -7.08 -4.36 -11.74
N ALA A 44 -7.55 -5.20 -10.81
CA ALA A 44 -7.70 -4.83 -9.41
C ALA A 44 -7.13 -5.94 -8.50
N MET A 45 -6.73 -5.58 -7.29
CA MET A 45 -6.06 -6.47 -6.36
C MET A 45 -7.00 -6.95 -5.28
N GLY A 46 -6.67 -8.11 -4.71
CA GLY A 46 -7.30 -8.61 -3.50
C GLY A 46 -8.83 -8.70 -3.57
N ARG A 47 -9.46 -8.44 -2.42
CA ARG A 47 -10.90 -8.46 -2.26
C ARG A 47 -11.61 -7.34 -3.04
N GLU A 48 -10.93 -6.22 -3.25
CA GLU A 48 -11.47 -5.06 -3.95
C GLU A 48 -11.89 -5.44 -5.38
N ALA A 49 -11.11 -6.31 -6.04
CA ALA A 49 -11.44 -6.83 -7.36
C ALA A 49 -12.76 -7.64 -7.39
N GLU A 50 -13.02 -8.41 -6.32
CA GLU A 50 -14.27 -9.18 -6.19
C GLU A 50 -15.47 -8.25 -5.99
N VAL A 51 -15.29 -7.23 -5.15
CA VAL A 51 -16.34 -6.28 -4.79
C VAL A 51 -16.73 -5.36 -5.94
N VAL A 52 -15.81 -5.01 -6.82
CA VAL A 52 -16.13 -4.20 -8.01
C VAL A 52 -17.26 -4.83 -8.82
N ALA A 53 -17.30 -6.16 -8.94
CA ALA A 53 -18.37 -6.86 -9.65
C ALA A 53 -19.78 -6.55 -9.09
N GLU A 54 -19.89 -6.27 -7.77
CA GLU A 54 -21.13 -5.88 -7.13
C GLU A 54 -21.54 -4.41 -7.40
N LEU A 55 -20.60 -3.58 -7.82
CA LEU A 55 -20.83 -2.18 -8.17
C LEU A 55 -21.19 -2.00 -9.66
N LEU A 56 -20.69 -2.88 -10.53
CA LEU A 56 -20.87 -2.77 -11.98
C LEU A 56 -22.32 -2.72 -12.47
N PRO A 57 -23.33 -3.38 -11.86
CA PRO A 57 -24.72 -3.22 -12.28
C PRO A 57 -25.22 -1.77 -12.27
N ALA A 58 -24.80 -0.97 -11.29
CA ALA A 58 -25.17 0.46 -11.23
C ALA A 58 -24.40 1.28 -12.31
N PHE A 59 -23.19 0.90 -12.64
CA PHE A 59 -22.43 1.47 -13.74
C PHE A 59 -23.09 1.16 -15.09
N TYR A 60 -23.46 -0.10 -15.35
CA TYR A 60 -24.10 -0.52 -16.60
C TYR A 60 -25.48 0.12 -16.82
N ALA A 61 -26.19 0.50 -15.76
CA ALA A 61 -27.44 1.23 -15.88
C ALA A 61 -27.26 2.63 -16.51
N ARG A 62 -26.07 3.21 -16.38
CA ARG A 62 -25.72 4.53 -16.96
C ARG A 62 -24.94 4.40 -18.26
N HIS A 63 -24.17 3.33 -18.42
CA HIS A 63 -23.26 3.05 -19.53
C HIS A 63 -23.54 1.64 -20.11
N PRO A 64 -24.72 1.41 -20.71
CA PRO A 64 -25.12 0.09 -21.18
C PRO A 64 -24.24 -0.45 -22.33
N GLU A 65 -23.52 0.44 -23.02
CA GLU A 65 -22.59 0.13 -24.09
C GLU A 65 -21.23 -0.41 -23.60
N ILE A 66 -20.83 -0.05 -22.37
CA ILE A 66 -19.53 -0.44 -21.80
C ILE A 66 -19.67 -1.81 -21.11
N ARG A 67 -18.76 -2.72 -21.42
CA ARG A 67 -18.59 -3.97 -20.67
C ARG A 67 -17.23 -3.97 -19.99
N VAL A 68 -17.16 -4.41 -18.74
CA VAL A 68 -15.93 -4.41 -17.95
C VAL A 68 -15.52 -5.84 -17.63
N ARG A 69 -14.26 -6.16 -17.88
CA ARG A 69 -13.62 -7.38 -17.44
C ARG A 69 -12.67 -7.07 -16.29
N VAL A 70 -13.07 -7.43 -15.07
CA VAL A 70 -12.22 -7.28 -13.90
C VAL A 70 -11.28 -8.48 -13.80
N GLN A 71 -9.97 -8.22 -13.80
CA GLN A 71 -8.96 -9.23 -13.52
C GLN A 71 -8.41 -9.03 -12.10
N GLN A 72 -8.66 -10.01 -11.23
CA GLN A 72 -8.11 -10.03 -9.89
C GLN A 72 -6.63 -10.41 -9.90
N LEU A 73 -5.81 -9.68 -9.16
CA LEU A 73 -4.40 -9.95 -8.95
C LEU A 73 -4.10 -10.09 -7.45
N PRO A 74 -3.22 -11.02 -7.05
CA PRO A 74 -2.67 -11.01 -5.69
C PRO A 74 -1.77 -9.79 -5.50
N TRP A 75 -1.90 -9.10 -4.38
CA TRP A 75 -1.04 -7.95 -4.03
C TRP A 75 0.45 -8.28 -4.13
N THR A 76 0.84 -9.47 -3.68
CA THR A 76 2.23 -9.94 -3.67
C THR A 76 2.87 -10.11 -5.05
N ALA A 77 2.05 -10.21 -6.12
CA ALA A 77 2.53 -10.41 -7.49
C ALA A 77 2.17 -9.25 -8.42
N ALA A 78 1.33 -8.31 -7.97
CA ALA A 78 0.73 -7.29 -8.83
C ALA A 78 1.76 -6.31 -9.39
N HIS A 79 2.71 -5.85 -8.56
CA HIS A 79 3.74 -4.90 -8.96
C HIS A 79 4.62 -5.46 -10.08
N GLU A 80 5.19 -6.65 -9.90
CA GLU A 80 6.03 -7.31 -10.91
C GLU A 80 5.25 -7.62 -12.19
N LYS A 81 3.98 -8.01 -12.05
CA LYS A 81 3.12 -8.27 -13.19
C LYS A 81 2.87 -7.00 -14.01
N LEU A 82 2.67 -5.85 -13.36
CA LEU A 82 2.49 -4.56 -14.05
C LEU A 82 3.75 -4.18 -14.83
N LEU A 83 4.93 -4.31 -14.24
CA LEU A 83 6.20 -4.02 -14.92
C LEU A 83 6.44 -4.96 -16.10
N THR A 84 6.13 -6.25 -15.95
CA THR A 84 6.21 -7.22 -17.04
C THR A 84 5.22 -6.90 -18.16
N ALA A 85 3.99 -6.55 -17.82
CA ALA A 85 2.97 -6.16 -18.79
C ALA A 85 3.34 -4.86 -19.52
N TYR A 86 3.95 -3.89 -18.82
CA TYR A 86 4.50 -2.69 -19.45
C TYR A 86 5.55 -3.04 -20.50
N ALA A 87 6.54 -3.87 -20.12
CA ALA A 87 7.60 -4.30 -21.05
C ALA A 87 7.07 -5.08 -22.26
N GLY A 88 6.00 -5.85 -22.06
CA GLY A 88 5.32 -6.63 -23.09
C GLY A 88 4.25 -5.86 -23.87
N ALA A 89 4.05 -4.56 -23.63
CA ALA A 89 2.96 -3.74 -24.19
C ALA A 89 1.56 -4.37 -23.98
N ALA A 90 1.33 -5.00 -22.82
CA ALA A 90 0.11 -5.73 -22.47
C ALA A 90 -0.57 -5.20 -21.21
N LEU A 91 -0.40 -3.90 -20.91
CA LEU A 91 -1.10 -3.23 -19.80
C LEU A 91 -2.61 -3.21 -20.07
N PRO A 92 -3.45 -3.24 -19.02
CA PRO A 92 -4.91 -3.09 -19.14
C PRO A 92 -5.30 -1.66 -19.54
N ASP A 93 -6.58 -1.36 -19.60
CA ASP A 93 -7.08 0.00 -19.86
C ASP A 93 -6.97 0.87 -18.63
N LEU A 94 -7.36 0.34 -17.48
CA LEU A 94 -7.21 0.98 -16.17
C LEU A 94 -6.79 -0.06 -15.11
N CYS A 95 -6.28 0.44 -14.00
CA CYS A 95 -5.81 -0.41 -12.91
C CYS A 95 -6.06 0.27 -11.55
N GLN A 96 -6.36 -0.53 -10.53
CA GLN A 96 -6.08 -0.19 -9.15
C GLN A 96 -4.55 -0.21 -8.98
N LEU A 97 -3.98 0.80 -8.36
CA LEU A 97 -2.54 0.92 -8.18
C LEU A 97 -2.21 1.33 -6.75
N GLY A 98 -1.29 0.61 -6.12
CA GLY A 98 -0.74 1.05 -4.83
C GLY A 98 -0.07 2.42 -4.99
N ASN A 99 -0.34 3.35 -4.06
CA ASN A 99 0.11 4.74 -4.18
C ASN A 99 1.63 4.88 -4.31
N THR A 100 2.40 3.99 -3.71
CA THR A 100 3.87 3.98 -3.77
C THR A 100 4.43 3.52 -5.13
N TRP A 101 3.59 2.92 -5.98
CA TRP A 101 4.00 2.46 -7.33
C TRP A 101 3.79 3.51 -8.42
N LEU A 102 3.01 4.57 -8.13
CA LEU A 102 2.75 5.65 -9.09
C LEU A 102 4.04 6.31 -9.60
N PRO A 103 5.04 6.63 -8.76
CA PRO A 103 6.27 7.28 -9.23
C PRO A 103 7.00 6.45 -10.29
N GLU A 104 7.05 5.12 -10.14
CA GLU A 104 7.73 4.24 -11.09
C GLU A 104 6.99 4.18 -12.44
N LEU A 105 5.67 3.94 -12.42
CA LEU A 105 4.89 3.89 -13.65
C LEU A 105 4.78 5.26 -14.35
N THR A 106 4.81 6.34 -13.60
CA THR A 106 4.89 7.70 -14.16
C THR A 106 6.26 7.93 -14.83
N ALA A 107 7.35 7.52 -14.19
CA ALA A 107 8.69 7.63 -14.76
C ALA A 107 8.87 6.77 -16.04
N LEU A 108 8.11 5.68 -16.16
CA LEU A 108 8.03 4.85 -17.37
C LEU A 108 7.11 5.43 -18.46
N ASP A 109 6.51 6.59 -18.23
CA ASP A 109 5.53 7.22 -19.12
C ASP A 109 4.31 6.31 -19.44
N ALA A 110 3.95 5.46 -18.47
CA ALA A 110 2.86 4.48 -18.63
C ALA A 110 1.48 5.08 -18.35
N LEU A 111 1.41 6.11 -17.49
CA LEU A 111 0.15 6.65 -16.97
C LEU A 111 -0.29 7.90 -17.73
N GLU A 112 -1.60 8.04 -17.91
CA GLU A 112 -2.22 9.25 -18.46
C GLU A 112 -2.47 10.26 -17.33
N PRO A 113 -2.09 11.54 -17.52
CA PRO A 113 -2.45 12.60 -16.56
C PRO A 113 -3.95 12.86 -16.54
N LEU A 114 -4.52 12.96 -15.36
CA LEU A 114 -5.98 13.07 -15.16
C LEU A 114 -6.48 14.50 -14.94
N ASP A 115 -5.59 15.52 -14.92
CA ASP A 115 -5.95 16.90 -14.56
C ASP A 115 -7.13 17.46 -15.36
N ALA A 116 -7.08 17.31 -16.70
CA ALA A 116 -8.14 17.81 -17.57
C ALA A 116 -9.46 17.06 -17.38
N ARG A 117 -9.40 15.74 -17.18
CA ARG A 117 -10.58 14.90 -16.96
C ARG A 117 -11.24 15.22 -15.62
N VAL A 118 -10.46 15.37 -14.55
CA VAL A 118 -10.94 15.76 -13.22
C VAL A 118 -11.61 17.12 -13.26
N ALA A 119 -11.02 18.09 -13.97
CA ALA A 119 -11.59 19.42 -14.12
C ALA A 119 -12.90 19.39 -14.92
N SER A 120 -12.95 18.65 -16.02
CA SER A 120 -14.16 18.51 -16.85
C SER A 120 -15.33 17.82 -16.13
N ALA A 121 -15.00 16.83 -15.28
CA ALA A 121 -16.01 16.12 -14.47
C ALA A 121 -16.46 16.91 -13.24
N GLY A 122 -15.88 18.07 -12.97
CA GLY A 122 -16.20 18.88 -11.79
C GLY A 122 -15.84 18.20 -10.46
N ILE A 123 -14.87 17.28 -10.47
CA ILE A 123 -14.41 16.60 -9.25
C ILE A 123 -13.57 17.57 -8.43
N ALA A 124 -14.10 17.95 -7.26
CA ALA A 124 -13.46 18.87 -6.34
C ALA A 124 -12.23 18.20 -5.68
N ARG A 125 -11.03 18.72 -5.95
CA ARG A 125 -9.79 18.18 -5.37
C ARG A 125 -9.69 18.42 -3.87
N ASP A 126 -10.27 19.49 -3.35
CA ASP A 126 -10.32 19.83 -1.94
C ASP A 126 -11.28 18.95 -1.12
N ASP A 127 -12.15 18.19 -1.79
CA ASP A 127 -12.95 17.14 -1.16
C ASP A 127 -12.09 15.92 -0.75
N TYR A 128 -10.92 15.75 -1.34
CA TYR A 128 -9.98 14.70 -0.91
C TYR A 128 -9.16 15.14 0.29
N PHE A 129 -8.76 14.19 1.15
CA PHE A 129 -7.75 14.46 2.16
C PHE A 129 -6.45 14.85 1.46
N ALA A 130 -5.90 16.01 1.81
CA ALA A 130 -4.80 16.63 1.07
C ALA A 130 -3.57 15.71 0.95
N GLY A 131 -3.15 15.06 2.05
CA GLY A 131 -2.01 14.13 2.02
C GLY A 131 -2.26 12.87 1.19
N ILE A 132 -3.52 12.45 1.05
CA ILE A 132 -3.89 11.32 0.18
C ILE A 132 -3.90 11.74 -1.29
N LEU A 133 -4.46 12.90 -1.62
CA LEU A 133 -4.40 13.42 -2.98
C LEU A 133 -2.94 13.65 -3.42
N ASP A 134 -2.10 14.14 -2.50
CA ASP A 134 -0.69 14.39 -2.76
C ASP A 134 0.06 13.12 -3.21
N THR A 135 -0.32 11.92 -2.76
CA THR A 135 0.30 10.66 -3.24
C THR A 135 0.13 10.43 -4.74
N ASN A 136 -0.80 11.11 -5.39
CA ASN A 136 -1.13 10.99 -6.81
C ASN A 136 -0.59 12.14 -7.67
N LEU A 137 -0.03 13.16 -7.03
CA LEU A 137 0.60 14.29 -7.70
C LEU A 137 2.09 13.98 -7.92
N MET A 138 2.49 13.88 -9.18
CA MET A 138 3.89 13.62 -9.55
C MET A 138 4.53 14.85 -10.17
N PRO A 139 5.78 15.19 -9.80
CA PRO A 139 6.49 16.30 -10.36
C PRO A 139 6.78 16.09 -11.86
N THR A 140 6.47 17.08 -12.66
CA THR A 140 6.79 17.12 -14.09
C THR A 140 7.47 18.44 -14.44
N PRO A 141 8.13 18.57 -15.62
CA PRO A 141 8.76 19.83 -16.03
C PRO A 141 7.80 21.03 -16.04
N GLY A 142 6.50 20.80 -16.18
CA GLY A 142 5.44 21.84 -16.20
C GLY A 142 4.75 22.06 -14.86
N GLY A 143 5.26 21.49 -13.75
CA GLY A 143 4.63 21.46 -12.43
C GLY A 143 4.02 20.11 -12.10
N ASP A 144 3.47 19.99 -10.90
CA ASP A 144 2.87 18.73 -10.44
C ASP A 144 1.60 18.39 -11.22
N ARG A 145 1.48 17.15 -11.65
CA ARG A 145 0.32 16.63 -12.38
C ARG A 145 -0.27 15.42 -11.67
N LEU A 146 -1.59 15.25 -11.80
CA LEU A 146 -2.35 14.16 -11.22
C LEU A 146 -2.32 12.94 -12.13
N PHE A 147 -1.80 11.80 -11.66
CA PHE A 147 -1.70 10.55 -12.44
C PHE A 147 -2.58 9.42 -11.93
N GLY A 148 -3.27 9.61 -10.83
CA GLY A 148 -4.27 8.68 -10.28
C GLY A 148 -5.34 9.44 -9.53
N LEU A 149 -6.48 8.79 -9.35
CA LEU A 149 -7.54 9.31 -8.49
C LEU A 149 -7.67 8.38 -7.27
N PRO A 150 -7.45 8.90 -6.03
CA PRO A 150 -7.53 8.05 -4.84
C PRO A 150 -8.85 7.30 -4.77
N TRP A 151 -8.80 5.99 -4.55
CA TRP A 151 -9.98 5.13 -4.49
C TRP A 151 -10.35 4.74 -3.07
N TYR A 152 -9.37 4.34 -2.27
CA TYR A 152 -9.49 4.16 -0.83
C TYR A 152 -8.19 4.50 -0.12
N VAL A 153 -8.29 4.71 1.18
CA VAL A 153 -7.14 5.11 2.00
C VAL A 153 -6.61 3.97 2.84
N ASP A 154 -5.29 3.95 2.98
CA ASP A 154 -4.56 3.14 3.93
C ASP A 154 -3.66 4.05 4.76
N THR A 155 -4.00 4.22 6.02
CA THR A 155 -3.15 4.90 6.99
C THR A 155 -3.08 4.07 8.26
N ARG A 156 -2.02 4.24 9.04
CA ARG A 156 -1.83 3.47 10.27
C ARG A 156 -2.32 4.26 11.47
N VAL A 157 -3.08 3.57 12.35
CA VAL A 157 -3.53 4.07 13.65
C VAL A 157 -3.26 3.02 14.72
N LEU A 158 -3.44 3.37 15.98
CA LEU A 158 -3.46 2.39 17.06
C LEU A 158 -4.84 1.75 17.18
N PHE A 159 -4.91 0.41 17.06
CA PHE A 159 -5.98 -0.40 17.64
C PHE A 159 -5.57 -0.74 19.06
N TYR A 160 -6.48 -0.63 20.02
CA TYR A 160 -6.11 -0.91 21.41
C TYR A 160 -7.25 -1.49 22.25
N ARG A 161 -6.88 -2.27 23.26
CA ARG A 161 -7.76 -2.82 24.31
C ARG A 161 -7.98 -1.74 25.38
N SER A 162 -9.13 -1.06 25.31
CA SER A 162 -9.49 0.01 26.25
C SER A 162 -9.67 -0.45 27.69
N ASP A 163 -10.11 -1.70 27.88
CA ASP A 163 -10.23 -2.31 29.19
C ASP A 163 -8.87 -2.61 29.85
N LEU A 164 -7.90 -3.17 29.08
CA LEU A 164 -6.56 -3.44 29.60
C LEU A 164 -5.79 -2.14 29.86
N LEU A 165 -5.96 -1.16 28.99
CA LEU A 165 -5.35 0.15 29.18
C LEU A 165 -5.85 0.84 30.46
N ARG A 166 -7.16 0.81 30.70
CA ARG A 166 -7.76 1.34 31.94
C ARG A 166 -7.33 0.55 33.19
N ALA A 167 -7.29 -0.79 33.10
CA ALA A 167 -6.80 -1.62 34.17
C ALA A 167 -5.33 -1.33 34.54
N ALA A 168 -4.53 -0.88 33.57
CA ALA A 168 -3.15 -0.45 33.75
C ALA A 168 -3.02 1.02 34.25
N GLY A 169 -4.15 1.68 34.59
CA GLY A 169 -4.17 3.03 35.16
C GLY A 169 -4.20 4.17 34.13
N HIS A 170 -4.46 3.87 32.85
CA HIS A 170 -4.56 4.88 31.79
C HIS A 170 -5.99 4.98 31.27
N ALA A 171 -6.65 6.12 31.51
CA ALA A 171 -8.02 6.35 31.07
C ALA A 171 -8.13 6.59 29.55
N GLU A 172 -7.12 7.24 28.97
CA GLU A 172 -7.07 7.68 27.57
C GLU A 172 -5.92 6.99 26.81
N PRO A 173 -6.04 6.83 25.49
CA PRO A 173 -4.95 6.32 24.68
C PRO A 173 -3.76 7.31 24.66
N PRO A 174 -2.54 6.80 24.47
CA PRO A 174 -1.34 7.64 24.45
C PRO A 174 -1.36 8.58 23.24
N ARG A 175 -0.90 9.81 23.44
CA ARG A 175 -0.78 10.83 22.40
C ARG A 175 0.66 11.09 22.00
N SER A 176 1.62 10.80 22.90
CA SER A 176 3.06 10.95 22.65
C SER A 176 3.80 9.63 22.75
N TRP A 177 5.02 9.58 22.18
CA TRP A 177 5.89 8.41 22.29
C TRP A 177 6.21 8.07 23.76
N ALA A 178 6.40 9.08 24.59
CA ALA A 178 6.66 8.90 26.01
C ALA A 178 5.47 8.27 26.73
N GLU A 179 4.25 8.75 26.47
CA GLU A 179 3.01 8.19 27.01
C GLU A 179 2.80 6.77 26.51
N TRP A 180 3.07 6.50 25.22
CA TRP A 180 2.91 5.17 24.64
C TRP A 180 3.85 4.16 25.27
N ARG A 181 5.14 4.53 25.43
CA ARG A 181 6.11 3.67 26.13
C ARG A 181 5.71 3.41 27.58
N THR A 182 5.21 4.44 28.30
CA THR A 182 4.73 4.31 29.68
C THR A 182 3.52 3.37 29.76
N SER A 183 2.54 3.54 28.87
CA SER A 183 1.36 2.67 28.83
C SER A 183 1.72 1.22 28.50
N MET A 184 2.64 0.99 27.54
CA MET A 184 3.13 -0.35 27.20
C MET A 184 3.81 -1.03 28.42
N ARG A 185 4.61 -0.31 29.18
CA ARG A 185 5.25 -0.83 30.41
C ARG A 185 4.21 -1.18 31.48
N ALA A 186 3.23 -0.31 31.70
CA ALA A 186 2.17 -0.53 32.67
C ALA A 186 1.32 -1.76 32.34
N VAL A 187 0.91 -1.92 31.09
CA VAL A 187 0.17 -3.10 30.63
C VAL A 187 1.01 -4.38 30.77
N ARG A 188 2.28 -4.34 30.44
CA ARG A 188 3.17 -5.50 30.60
C ARG A 188 3.31 -5.91 32.07
N GLN A 189 3.40 -4.94 32.98
CA GLN A 189 3.44 -5.20 34.44
C GLN A 189 2.14 -5.82 34.92
N LEU A 190 0.98 -5.30 34.47
CA LEU A 190 -0.35 -5.85 34.79
C LEU A 190 -0.46 -7.33 34.36
N GLY A 191 0.05 -7.70 33.21
CA GLY A 191 0.08 -9.06 32.70
C GLY A 191 1.14 -9.97 33.33
N GLY A 192 1.86 -9.51 34.35
CA GLY A 192 2.92 -10.27 35.01
C GLY A 192 4.07 -10.66 34.08
N GLY A 193 4.34 -9.86 33.05
CA GLY A 193 5.38 -10.10 32.05
C GLY A 193 5.03 -11.14 30.98
N ARG A 194 3.83 -11.71 31.00
CA ARG A 194 3.35 -12.72 30.03
C ARG A 194 2.66 -12.11 28.82
N SER A 195 2.31 -10.82 28.88
CA SER A 195 1.75 -10.04 27.80
C SER A 195 2.74 -8.98 27.32
N TYR A 196 2.49 -8.46 26.14
CA TYR A 196 3.24 -7.37 25.53
C TYR A 196 2.42 -6.08 25.54
N GLY A 197 3.11 -4.94 25.52
CA GLY A 197 2.45 -3.66 25.33
C GLY A 197 1.90 -3.50 23.93
N ALA A 198 2.70 -3.84 22.93
CA ALA A 198 2.32 -3.70 21.51
C ALA A 198 2.67 -4.93 20.69
N LEU A 199 2.00 -5.06 19.54
CA LEU A 199 2.40 -5.92 18.44
C LEU A 199 2.84 -5.02 17.27
N LEU A 200 4.09 -5.23 16.82
CA LEU A 200 4.70 -4.57 15.67
C LEU A 200 5.42 -5.68 14.87
N PRO A 201 4.76 -6.34 13.91
CA PRO A 201 5.38 -7.43 13.16
C PRO A 201 6.61 -6.96 12.41
N LEU A 202 7.73 -7.70 12.52
CA LEU A 202 9.02 -7.29 11.96
C LEU A 202 9.01 -7.21 10.43
N ASN A 203 8.15 -7.98 9.76
CA ASN A 203 7.99 -7.95 8.31
C ASN A 203 6.97 -6.92 7.81
N GLU A 204 6.51 -6.00 8.69
CA GLU A 204 5.70 -4.83 8.34
C GLU A 204 6.53 -3.56 8.56
N PRO A 205 7.05 -2.91 7.51
CA PRO A 205 7.87 -1.71 7.65
C PRO A 205 7.06 -0.46 8.01
N GLU A 206 5.75 -0.44 7.81
CA GLU A 206 4.90 0.72 7.98
C GLU A 206 4.91 1.33 9.39
N PRO A 207 4.95 0.56 10.49
CA PRO A 207 5.05 1.16 11.81
C PRO A 207 6.33 2.00 11.99
N LEU A 208 7.48 1.46 11.56
CA LEU A 208 8.74 2.22 11.57
C LEU A 208 8.68 3.42 10.63
N PHE A 209 8.14 3.23 9.44
CA PHE A 209 8.01 4.29 8.44
C PHE A 209 7.16 5.45 8.97
N ALA A 210 6.02 5.17 9.60
CA ALA A 210 5.20 6.22 10.22
C ALA A 210 5.97 6.99 11.29
N LEU A 211 6.73 6.29 12.17
CA LEU A 211 7.57 6.93 13.17
C LEU A 211 8.68 7.78 12.54
N ALA A 212 9.27 7.32 11.44
CA ALA A 212 10.30 8.06 10.71
C ALA A 212 9.74 9.34 10.06
N LEU A 213 8.56 9.25 9.41
CA LEU A 213 7.87 10.42 8.85
C LEU A 213 7.56 11.50 9.90
N GLN A 214 7.37 11.11 11.17
CA GLN A 214 7.16 12.05 12.28
C GLN A 214 8.42 12.87 12.61
N GLN A 215 9.59 12.41 12.20
CA GLN A 215 10.87 13.04 12.51
C GLN A 215 11.41 13.91 11.37
N GLY A 216 11.01 13.67 10.14
CA GLY A 216 11.45 14.46 8.99
C GLY A 216 11.65 13.67 7.72
N ALA A 217 12.51 14.19 6.84
CA ALA A 217 12.82 13.57 5.56
C ALA A 217 13.70 12.32 5.73
N LEU A 218 13.44 11.32 4.88
CA LEU A 218 14.20 10.06 4.80
C LEU A 218 15.27 10.11 3.71
N LEU A 219 15.11 11.03 2.79
CA LEU A 219 16.05 11.30 1.70
C LEU A 219 16.49 12.77 1.77
N ALA A 220 17.68 13.04 1.30
CA ALA A 220 18.30 14.37 1.22
C ALA A 220 18.61 14.74 -0.24
N ASP A 221 19.05 15.98 -0.45
CA ASP A 221 19.50 16.52 -1.73
C ASP A 221 18.50 16.25 -2.87
N ASP A 222 17.25 16.69 -2.70
CA ASP A 222 16.14 16.48 -3.65
C ASP A 222 15.91 14.99 -3.96
N ASP A 223 15.82 14.16 -2.93
CA ASP A 223 15.59 12.72 -3.04
C ASP A 223 16.67 11.99 -3.87
N THR A 224 17.90 12.38 -3.72
CA THR A 224 19.02 11.74 -4.43
C THR A 224 20.03 11.07 -3.51
N ARG A 225 19.90 11.22 -2.18
CA ARG A 225 20.74 10.61 -1.16
C ARG A 225 19.94 10.07 0.02
N GLY A 226 20.48 9.06 0.70
CA GLY A 226 19.96 8.60 1.98
C GLY A 226 20.13 9.63 3.10
N ALA A 227 19.20 9.66 4.05
CA ALA A 227 19.28 10.48 5.26
C ALA A 227 19.03 9.65 6.53
N PHE A 228 19.29 8.35 6.46
CA PHE A 228 18.99 7.39 7.52
C PHE A 228 19.98 7.44 8.69
N SER A 229 21.22 7.88 8.47
CA SER A 229 22.19 8.12 9.53
C SER A 229 22.01 9.49 10.22
N GLN A 230 21.05 10.31 9.79
CA GLN A 230 20.77 11.59 10.41
C GLN A 230 19.97 11.44 11.72
N ALA A 231 20.13 12.39 12.61
CA ALA A 231 19.52 12.39 13.95
C ALA A 231 17.99 12.15 13.93
N ALA A 232 17.30 12.59 12.89
CA ALA A 232 15.87 12.40 12.71
C ALA A 232 15.50 10.91 12.65
N PHE A 233 16.10 10.17 11.72
CA PHE A 233 15.82 8.73 11.56
C PHE A 233 16.39 7.91 12.72
N LEU A 234 17.58 8.28 13.25
CA LEU A 234 18.15 7.62 14.42
C LEU A 234 17.20 7.67 15.64
N ARG A 235 16.51 8.80 15.87
CA ARG A 235 15.50 8.91 16.93
C ARG A 235 14.31 7.97 16.68
N ALA A 236 13.80 7.90 15.46
CA ALA A 236 12.68 7.02 15.11
C ALA A 236 13.06 5.54 15.27
N LEU A 237 14.19 5.11 14.68
CA LEU A 237 14.67 3.74 14.77
C LEU A 237 15.05 3.38 16.22
N GLY A 238 15.64 4.31 16.98
CA GLY A 238 15.95 4.13 18.40
C GLY A 238 14.70 3.92 19.25
N PHE A 239 13.63 4.69 19.00
CA PHE A 239 12.34 4.48 19.67
C PHE A 239 11.74 3.11 19.28
N TYR A 240 11.68 2.79 17.98
CA TYR A 240 11.15 1.54 17.46
C TYR A 240 11.89 0.33 18.05
N ALA A 241 13.22 0.28 17.89
CA ALA A 241 14.04 -0.82 18.41
C ALA A 241 13.98 -0.91 19.96
N GLY A 242 13.88 0.23 20.63
CA GLY A 242 13.72 0.30 22.09
C GLY A 242 12.49 -0.43 22.60
N ILE A 243 11.37 -0.42 21.85
CA ILE A 243 10.16 -1.17 22.21
C ILE A 243 10.47 -2.67 22.30
N PHE A 244 11.24 -3.22 21.36
CA PHE A 244 11.65 -4.64 21.36
C PHE A 244 12.70 -4.93 22.41
N HIS A 245 13.70 -4.06 22.56
CA HIS A 245 14.79 -4.25 23.50
C HIS A 245 14.33 -4.21 24.97
N GLU A 246 13.26 -3.48 25.25
CA GLU A 246 12.59 -3.47 26.56
C GLU A 246 11.60 -4.64 26.73
N GLY A 247 11.43 -5.47 25.71
CA GLY A 247 10.46 -6.56 25.69
C GLY A 247 9.00 -6.09 25.69
N LEU A 248 8.73 -4.86 25.21
CA LEU A 248 7.37 -4.30 25.12
C LEU A 248 6.61 -4.83 23.90
N ALA A 249 7.32 -5.32 22.87
CA ALA A 249 6.78 -6.05 21.75
C ALA A 249 7.59 -7.33 21.49
N PRO A 250 6.98 -8.41 20.96
CA PRO A 250 7.71 -9.59 20.54
C PRO A 250 8.43 -9.34 19.23
N ALA A 251 9.69 -9.80 19.11
CA ALA A 251 10.44 -9.76 17.85
C ALA A 251 9.99 -10.92 16.94
N MET A 252 8.79 -10.81 16.34
CA MET A 252 8.13 -11.84 15.54
C MET A 252 7.64 -11.25 14.20
N THR A 253 7.59 -12.11 13.19
CA THR A 253 6.93 -11.81 11.90
C THR A 253 5.46 -12.22 11.94
N ASN A 254 4.66 -11.75 10.97
CA ASN A 254 3.24 -12.16 10.84
C ASN A 254 3.06 -13.67 10.74
N SER A 255 3.97 -14.37 10.07
CA SER A 255 3.90 -15.84 9.94
C SER A 255 4.14 -16.60 11.23
N GLN A 256 4.77 -15.96 12.22
CA GLN A 256 5.01 -16.52 13.56
C GLN A 256 3.87 -16.25 14.54
N ILE A 257 2.93 -15.39 14.15
CA ILE A 257 1.73 -15.08 14.93
C ILE A 257 0.59 -15.93 14.35
N SER A 258 0.11 -16.92 15.11
CA SER A 258 -0.89 -17.88 14.62
C SER A 258 -2.19 -17.21 14.19
N ASN A 259 -2.68 -16.25 14.97
CA ASN A 259 -3.89 -15.49 14.71
C ASN A 259 -3.84 -14.18 15.53
N VAL A 260 -3.64 -13.07 14.85
CA VAL A 260 -3.51 -11.76 15.49
C VAL A 260 -4.76 -11.36 16.29
N TRP A 261 -5.95 -11.70 15.82
CA TRP A 261 -7.21 -11.33 16.46
C TRP A 261 -7.46 -12.18 17.72
N ASP A 262 -7.15 -13.47 17.68
CA ASP A 262 -7.24 -14.36 18.85
C ASP A 262 -6.24 -13.97 19.93
N GLU A 263 -5.02 -13.63 19.54
CA GLU A 263 -3.99 -13.17 20.47
C GLU A 263 -4.34 -11.81 21.09
N PHE A 264 -4.93 -10.90 20.31
CA PHE A 264 -5.48 -9.64 20.82
C PHE A 264 -6.65 -9.90 21.79
N ALA A 265 -7.55 -10.82 21.45
CA ALA A 265 -8.68 -11.21 22.32
C ALA A 265 -8.21 -11.77 23.66
N ARG A 266 -7.15 -12.60 23.67
CA ARG A 266 -6.54 -13.15 24.89
C ARG A 266 -5.76 -12.11 25.71
N GLY A 267 -5.51 -10.92 25.13
CA GLY A 267 -4.72 -9.87 25.78
C GLY A 267 -3.21 -10.12 25.74
N LEU A 268 -2.71 -10.88 24.74
CA LEU A 268 -1.28 -11.07 24.54
C LEU A 268 -0.58 -9.73 24.29
N PHE A 269 -1.25 -8.79 23.63
CA PHE A 269 -0.81 -7.43 23.45
C PHE A 269 -1.99 -6.45 23.54
N THR A 270 -1.71 -5.22 23.95
CA THR A 270 -2.74 -4.18 24.14
C THR A 270 -2.85 -3.26 22.94
N PHE A 271 -1.74 -2.88 22.33
CA PHE A 271 -1.70 -2.01 21.16
C PHE A 271 -1.32 -2.78 19.92
N TYR A 272 -1.99 -2.48 18.80
CA TYR A 272 -1.68 -2.99 17.47
C TYR A 272 -1.71 -1.84 16.48
N VAL A 273 -0.59 -1.59 15.78
CA VAL A 273 -0.54 -0.59 14.70
C VAL A 273 -1.03 -1.23 13.42
N SER A 274 -2.16 -0.75 12.89
CA SER A 274 -2.73 -1.34 11.69
C SER A 274 -3.58 -0.36 10.88
N GLY A 275 -4.10 -0.81 9.75
CA GLY A 275 -4.90 -0.06 8.80
C GLY A 275 -6.41 -0.30 8.91
N PRO A 276 -7.24 0.40 8.11
CA PRO A 276 -8.69 0.43 8.23
C PRO A 276 -9.37 -0.92 7.98
N TRP A 277 -8.81 -1.79 7.14
CA TRP A 277 -9.35 -3.14 6.89
C TRP A 277 -9.55 -3.95 8.18
N ASN A 278 -8.74 -3.70 9.19
CA ASN A 278 -8.85 -4.40 10.46
C ASN A 278 -10.08 -4.02 11.29
N ILE A 279 -10.75 -2.90 11.02
CA ILE A 279 -12.02 -2.58 11.71
C ILE A 279 -13.04 -3.69 11.48
N GLY A 280 -13.23 -4.09 10.21
CA GLY A 280 -14.12 -5.18 9.83
C GLY A 280 -13.69 -6.54 10.41
N GLU A 281 -12.38 -6.83 10.39
CA GLU A 281 -11.84 -8.07 10.95
C GLU A 281 -12.05 -8.15 12.47
N PHE A 282 -11.79 -7.08 13.21
CA PHE A 282 -12.02 -7.02 14.65
C PHE A 282 -13.49 -7.21 15.00
N ARG A 283 -14.40 -6.60 14.25
CA ARG A 283 -15.86 -6.79 14.44
C ARG A 283 -16.30 -8.21 14.20
N ARG A 284 -15.76 -8.85 13.16
CA ARG A 284 -16.15 -10.21 12.77
C ARG A 284 -15.53 -11.29 13.64
N ARG A 285 -14.27 -11.11 14.07
CA ARG A 285 -13.47 -12.16 14.70
C ARG A 285 -13.40 -12.09 16.21
N LEU A 286 -13.48 -10.89 16.79
CA LEU A 286 -13.45 -10.80 18.25
C LEU A 286 -14.75 -11.31 18.88
N PRO A 287 -14.67 -11.99 20.03
CA PRO A 287 -15.86 -12.44 20.77
C PRO A 287 -16.81 -11.26 21.07
N PRO A 288 -18.15 -11.51 21.09
CA PRO A 288 -19.14 -10.46 21.38
C PRO A 288 -18.86 -9.70 22.68
N ALA A 289 -18.37 -10.38 23.72
CA ALA A 289 -18.01 -9.79 25.01
C ALA A 289 -16.88 -8.75 24.91
N LEU A 290 -16.07 -8.76 23.86
CA LEU A 290 -14.96 -7.83 23.66
C LEU A 290 -15.30 -6.68 22.72
N GLN A 291 -16.45 -6.66 22.06
CA GLN A 291 -16.79 -5.65 21.06
C GLN A 291 -16.84 -4.21 21.64
N GLY A 292 -17.15 -4.06 22.94
CA GLY A 292 -17.11 -2.77 23.65
C GLY A 292 -15.77 -2.45 24.32
N HIS A 293 -14.77 -3.31 24.17
CA HIS A 293 -13.50 -3.24 24.91
C HIS A 293 -12.28 -2.96 24.03
N TRP A 294 -12.50 -2.63 22.76
CA TRP A 294 -11.49 -2.16 21.84
C TRP A 294 -11.95 -0.93 21.07
N THR A 295 -11.04 -0.13 20.61
CA THR A 295 -11.27 0.98 19.70
C THR A 295 -9.96 1.38 19.04
N THR A 296 -9.95 2.50 18.31
CA THR A 296 -8.78 3.05 17.63
C THR A 296 -8.41 4.42 18.19
N ALA A 297 -7.17 4.81 18.00
CA ALA A 297 -6.67 6.16 18.31
C ALA A 297 -5.64 6.57 17.24
N PRO A 298 -5.47 7.88 16.96
CA PRO A 298 -4.37 8.36 16.15
C PRO A 298 -3.02 7.87 16.66
N LEU A 299 -2.03 7.71 15.76
CA LEU A 299 -0.68 7.34 16.18
C LEU A 299 -0.08 8.42 17.12
N PRO A 300 0.55 8.00 18.21
CA PRO A 300 1.33 8.91 19.03
C PRO A 300 2.52 9.47 18.24
N GLY A 301 2.82 10.74 18.44
CA GLY A 301 4.01 11.38 17.89
C GLY A 301 5.05 11.68 18.96
N PRO A 302 6.14 12.37 18.63
CA PRO A 302 7.17 12.73 19.60
C PRO A 302 6.62 13.50 20.81
N ASP A 303 5.78 14.52 20.58
CA ASP A 303 5.30 15.46 21.60
C ASP A 303 3.76 15.61 21.60
N GLY A 304 3.02 14.76 20.89
CA GLY A 304 1.56 14.80 20.73
C GLY A 304 1.12 13.90 19.61
N PRO A 305 -0.13 14.00 19.07
CA PRO A 305 -0.60 13.16 17.99
C PRO A 305 0.28 13.27 16.76
N GLY A 306 0.79 12.12 16.31
CA GLY A 306 1.79 12.01 15.26
C GLY A 306 1.23 12.05 13.85
N VAL A 307 2.13 12.23 12.89
CA VAL A 307 1.89 11.97 11.49
C VAL A 307 1.85 10.46 11.26
N SER A 308 1.06 10.01 10.29
CA SER A 308 1.06 8.64 9.78
C SER A 308 1.30 8.61 8.27
N THR A 309 1.30 7.42 7.70
CA THR A 309 1.52 7.19 6.28
C THR A 309 0.29 7.62 5.47
N ALA A 310 0.49 8.33 4.36
CA ALA A 310 -0.50 8.51 3.32
C ALA A 310 -0.37 7.36 2.33
N GLY A 311 -1.14 6.31 2.54
CA GLY A 311 -1.20 5.12 1.71
C GLY A 311 -2.59 4.90 1.12
N GLY A 312 -2.75 3.78 0.46
CA GLY A 312 -3.98 3.34 -0.16
C GLY A 312 -3.78 2.96 -1.61
N SER A 313 -4.88 2.93 -2.32
CA SER A 313 -4.89 2.64 -3.75
C SER A 313 -5.55 3.76 -4.52
N SER A 314 -5.11 3.90 -5.75
CA SER A 314 -5.65 4.85 -6.71
C SER A 314 -6.07 4.15 -7.99
N LEU A 315 -7.08 4.69 -8.64
CA LEU A 315 -7.47 4.31 -9.99
C LEU A 315 -6.61 5.10 -10.97
N VAL A 316 -5.94 4.38 -11.86
CA VAL A 316 -5.06 4.96 -12.87
C VAL A 316 -5.52 4.57 -14.28
N LEU A 317 -5.28 5.46 -15.23
CA LEU A 317 -5.54 5.27 -16.65
C LEU A 317 -4.21 5.06 -17.37
N PHE A 318 -4.09 3.99 -18.16
CA PHE A 318 -2.88 3.79 -18.94
C PHE A 318 -2.91 4.60 -20.25
N ARG A 319 -1.79 5.30 -20.52
CA ARG A 319 -1.64 6.23 -21.64
C ARG A 319 -1.87 5.56 -23.00
N LYS A 320 -1.48 4.30 -23.16
CA LYS A 320 -1.63 3.54 -24.41
C LYS A 320 -2.97 2.81 -24.53
N SER A 321 -3.90 3.01 -23.59
CA SER A 321 -5.22 2.44 -23.74
C SER A 321 -5.94 3.08 -24.94
N PRO A 322 -6.51 2.30 -25.87
CA PRO A 322 -7.35 2.83 -26.94
C PRO A 322 -8.75 3.22 -26.44
N ARG A 323 -9.09 2.89 -25.18
CA ARG A 323 -10.42 3.06 -24.57
C ARG A 323 -10.41 4.04 -23.39
N GLN A 324 -9.64 5.10 -23.51
CA GLN A 324 -9.43 6.05 -22.42
C GLN A 324 -10.70 6.71 -21.88
N ASP A 325 -11.68 6.99 -22.76
CA ASP A 325 -12.93 7.65 -22.32
C ASP A 325 -13.84 6.70 -21.55
N GLU A 326 -13.92 5.44 -21.96
CA GLU A 326 -14.67 4.41 -21.24
C GLU A 326 -14.02 4.05 -19.90
N ALA A 327 -12.68 3.96 -19.88
CA ALA A 327 -11.91 3.76 -18.65
C ALA A 327 -12.11 4.93 -17.67
N TRP A 328 -12.14 6.16 -18.20
CA TRP A 328 -12.42 7.33 -17.39
C TRP A 328 -13.85 7.32 -16.83
N ALA A 329 -14.85 6.93 -17.62
CA ALA A 329 -16.23 6.83 -17.13
C ALA A 329 -16.36 5.88 -15.93
N LEU A 330 -15.60 4.76 -15.96
CA LEU A 330 -15.54 3.83 -14.83
C LEU A 330 -14.81 4.43 -13.62
N ILE A 331 -13.68 5.12 -13.84
CA ILE A 331 -12.92 5.82 -12.78
C ILE A 331 -13.81 6.87 -12.11
N GLU A 332 -14.52 7.68 -12.90
CA GLU A 332 -15.44 8.71 -12.41
C GLU A 332 -16.55 8.10 -11.55
N PHE A 333 -17.22 7.04 -12.05
CA PHE A 333 -18.25 6.32 -11.29
C PHE A 333 -17.73 5.75 -9.97
N LEU A 334 -16.58 5.07 -9.98
CA LEU A 334 -15.97 4.51 -8.76
C LEU A 334 -15.52 5.59 -7.78
N SER A 335 -15.30 6.82 -8.25
CA SER A 335 -14.88 7.98 -7.45
C SER A 335 -16.05 8.81 -6.90
N GLU A 336 -17.29 8.47 -7.21
CA GLU A 336 -18.47 9.15 -6.64
C GLU A 336 -18.61 8.85 -5.15
N PRO A 337 -18.94 9.83 -4.30
CA PRO A 337 -19.11 9.61 -2.85
C PRO A 337 -20.07 8.47 -2.51
N ALA A 338 -21.20 8.36 -3.21
CA ALA A 338 -22.17 7.28 -2.99
C ALA A 338 -21.62 5.89 -3.36
N THR A 339 -20.83 5.79 -4.44
CA THR A 339 -20.16 4.55 -4.84
C THR A 339 -19.07 4.17 -3.84
N MET A 340 -18.28 5.15 -3.36
CA MET A 340 -17.27 4.94 -2.31
C MET A 340 -17.91 4.50 -0.99
N GLN A 341 -19.05 5.05 -0.60
CA GLN A 341 -19.81 4.59 0.58
C GLN A 341 -20.27 3.14 0.42
N ARG A 342 -20.76 2.77 -0.76
CA ARG A 342 -21.13 1.38 -1.05
C ARG A 342 -19.93 0.46 -1.03
N PHE A 343 -18.80 0.89 -1.62
CA PHE A 343 -17.55 0.16 -1.60
C PHE A 343 -17.05 -0.07 -0.16
N HIS A 344 -17.05 0.98 0.68
CA HIS A 344 -16.75 0.86 2.11
C HIS A 344 -17.64 -0.18 2.82
N ALA A 345 -18.95 -0.16 2.56
CA ALA A 345 -19.87 -1.11 3.18
C ALA A 345 -19.55 -2.58 2.82
N LEU A 346 -18.96 -2.83 1.66
CA LEU A 346 -18.62 -4.15 1.16
C LEU A 346 -17.22 -4.63 1.57
N THR A 347 -16.24 -3.71 1.62
CA THR A 347 -14.83 -4.01 1.88
C THR A 347 -14.39 -3.69 3.30
N GLY A 348 -14.92 -2.61 3.88
CA GLY A 348 -14.41 -1.96 5.08
C GLY A 348 -13.34 -0.90 4.80
N ASP A 349 -12.90 -0.74 3.54
CA ASP A 349 -11.92 0.27 3.16
C ASP A 349 -12.51 1.67 3.24
N LEU A 350 -11.73 2.61 3.75
CA LEU A 350 -12.21 3.96 4.04
C LEU A 350 -12.08 4.87 2.80
N PRO A 351 -13.09 5.72 2.54
CA PRO A 351 -13.07 6.59 1.37
C PRO A 351 -12.06 7.73 1.50
N PRO A 352 -11.42 8.14 0.39
CA PRO A 352 -10.47 9.26 0.36
C PRO A 352 -11.12 10.63 0.27
N ARG A 353 -12.44 10.70 -0.01
CA ARG A 353 -13.21 11.95 -0.15
C ARG A 353 -13.96 12.27 1.15
N ARG A 354 -13.87 13.52 1.60
CA ARG A 354 -14.50 14.00 2.83
C ARG A 354 -16.02 13.86 2.78
N SER A 355 -16.64 14.22 1.64
CA SER A 355 -18.08 14.10 1.42
C SER A 355 -18.63 12.67 1.56
N ALA A 356 -17.79 11.65 1.37
CA ALA A 356 -18.21 10.27 1.60
C ALA A 356 -18.32 9.91 3.10
N TRP A 357 -17.69 10.68 4.00
CA TRP A 357 -17.73 10.47 5.45
C TRP A 357 -19.01 10.97 6.12
N ASP A 358 -19.84 11.71 5.39
CA ASP A 358 -21.16 12.16 5.88
C ASP A 358 -22.16 11.00 6.03
N ALA A 359 -21.83 9.82 5.47
CA ALA A 359 -22.66 8.63 5.65
C ALA A 359 -22.76 8.24 7.12
N PRO A 360 -23.96 7.97 7.67
CA PRO A 360 -24.16 7.63 9.08
C PRO A 360 -23.30 6.45 9.57
N ALA A 361 -23.01 5.50 8.67
CA ALA A 361 -22.17 4.33 8.95
C ALA A 361 -20.71 4.70 9.27
N LEU A 362 -20.20 5.80 8.70
CA LEU A 362 -18.86 6.33 8.95
C LEU A 362 -18.86 7.41 10.04
N ALA A 363 -19.78 8.37 9.93
CA ALA A 363 -19.88 9.50 10.84
C ALA A 363 -20.09 9.10 12.32
N ASN A 364 -20.84 8.02 12.55
CA ASN A 364 -21.15 7.54 13.90
C ASN A 364 -20.22 6.39 14.38
N ASP A 365 -19.32 5.94 13.53
CA ASP A 365 -18.43 4.84 13.88
C ASP A 365 -17.21 5.29 14.70
N ALA A 366 -17.17 4.88 15.97
CA ALA A 366 -16.09 5.23 16.89
C ALA A 366 -14.70 4.78 16.40
N ALA A 367 -14.62 3.59 15.77
CA ALA A 367 -13.35 3.09 15.26
C ALA A 367 -12.88 3.85 14.00
N SER A 368 -13.79 4.33 13.17
CA SER A 368 -13.44 5.13 11.98
C SER A 368 -13.04 6.57 12.33
N LYS A 369 -13.50 7.12 13.47
CA LYS A 369 -13.17 8.51 13.89
C LYS A 369 -11.66 8.76 14.03
N ALA A 370 -10.91 7.80 14.56
CA ALA A 370 -9.46 7.96 14.69
C ALA A 370 -8.78 8.01 13.31
N PHE A 371 -9.29 7.27 12.33
CA PHE A 371 -8.81 7.35 10.95
C PHE A 371 -9.12 8.71 10.33
N ALA A 372 -10.34 9.23 10.50
CA ALA A 372 -10.68 10.58 10.02
C ALA A 372 -9.72 11.64 10.61
N GLN A 373 -9.42 11.57 11.90
CA GLN A 373 -8.46 12.45 12.55
C GLN A 373 -7.02 12.26 12.05
N GLN A 374 -6.62 11.00 11.79
CA GLN A 374 -5.29 10.69 11.31
C GLN A 374 -5.08 11.16 9.87
N LEU A 375 -6.09 11.05 9.01
CA LEU A 375 -6.03 11.47 7.61
C LEU A 375 -5.75 12.96 7.43
N GLU A 376 -6.04 13.80 8.44
CA GLU A 376 -5.62 15.20 8.45
C GLU A 376 -4.11 15.37 8.71
N ARG A 377 -3.44 14.31 9.16
CA ARG A 377 -2.02 14.29 9.53
C ARG A 377 -1.34 13.07 8.93
N VAL A 378 -1.34 12.99 7.61
CA VAL A 378 -0.62 11.95 6.86
C VAL A 378 0.42 12.59 5.93
N ARG A 379 1.47 11.84 5.63
CA ARG A 379 2.51 12.24 4.67
C ARG A 379 2.74 11.12 3.66
N PRO A 380 2.94 11.44 2.39
CA PRO A 380 3.30 10.45 1.37
C PRO A 380 4.71 9.92 1.59
N ALA A 381 4.98 8.78 0.99
CA ALA A 381 6.34 8.30 0.77
C ALA A 381 7.08 9.21 -0.21
N PRO A 382 8.42 9.18 -0.23
CA PRO A 382 9.21 9.81 -1.27
C PRO A 382 8.74 9.40 -2.67
N LYS A 383 8.48 10.37 -3.53
CA LYS A 383 7.88 10.16 -4.87
C LYS A 383 8.95 9.81 -5.91
N ILE A 384 9.64 8.72 -5.66
CA ILE A 384 10.73 8.24 -6.53
C ILE A 384 10.52 6.77 -6.93
N PRO A 385 10.91 6.37 -8.15
CA PRO A 385 10.77 4.99 -8.63
C PRO A 385 11.46 3.94 -7.76
N GLU A 386 12.53 4.33 -7.10
CA GLU A 386 13.35 3.43 -6.29
C GLU A 386 12.81 3.18 -4.89
N TRP A 387 11.68 3.85 -4.50
CA TRP A 387 11.19 3.86 -3.13
C TRP A 387 10.88 2.48 -2.56
N GLU A 388 10.21 1.62 -3.31
CA GLU A 388 9.86 0.26 -2.83
C GLU A 388 11.09 -0.53 -2.39
N ARG A 389 12.18 -0.40 -3.12
CA ARG A 389 13.45 -1.06 -2.77
C ARG A 389 14.07 -0.46 -1.52
N ILE A 390 14.03 0.86 -1.38
CA ILE A 390 14.52 1.58 -0.18
C ILE A 390 13.70 1.17 1.04
N PHE A 391 12.39 1.09 0.88
CA PHE A 391 11.44 0.73 1.94
C PHE A 391 11.72 -0.68 2.50
N GLN A 392 11.98 -1.64 1.62
CA GLN A 392 12.36 -3.00 2.01
C GLN A 392 13.72 -3.05 2.71
N GLU A 393 14.74 -2.35 2.20
CA GLU A 393 16.06 -2.35 2.85
C GLU A 393 16.05 -1.63 4.19
N MET A 394 15.24 -0.58 4.36
CA MET A 394 14.98 0.08 5.65
C MET A 394 14.45 -0.93 6.68
N GLN A 395 13.48 -1.78 6.28
CA GLN A 395 12.95 -2.85 7.13
C GLN A 395 14.05 -3.82 7.55
N LEU A 396 14.83 -4.34 6.59
CA LEU A 396 15.92 -5.28 6.88
C LEU A 396 16.98 -4.66 7.79
N ALA A 397 17.28 -3.38 7.65
CA ALA A 397 18.18 -2.67 8.54
C ALA A 397 17.60 -2.60 9.97
N ALA A 398 16.32 -2.31 10.10
CA ALA A 398 15.62 -2.29 11.39
C ALA A 398 15.60 -3.67 12.06
N GLU A 399 15.35 -4.75 11.31
CA GLU A 399 15.40 -6.12 11.84
C GLU A 399 16.77 -6.45 12.41
N ARG A 400 17.88 -6.08 11.72
CA ARG A 400 19.24 -6.28 12.23
C ARG A 400 19.48 -5.57 13.56
N VAL A 401 18.91 -4.36 13.72
CA VAL A 401 18.99 -3.59 14.98
C VAL A 401 18.14 -4.22 16.08
N VAL A 402 16.91 -4.61 15.78
CA VAL A 402 16.00 -5.27 16.74
C VAL A 402 16.60 -6.56 17.27
N HIS A 403 17.17 -7.39 16.40
CA HIS A 403 17.84 -8.64 16.77
C HIS A 403 19.25 -8.44 17.35
N LYS A 404 19.73 -7.20 17.47
CA LYS A 404 21.07 -6.84 17.99
C LYS A 404 22.22 -7.49 17.21
N THR A 405 21.98 -7.86 15.95
CA THR A 405 23.03 -8.39 15.06
C THR A 405 23.86 -7.25 14.47
N GLN A 406 23.34 -6.01 14.51
CA GLN A 406 24.04 -4.80 14.10
C GLN A 406 23.67 -3.62 15.02
N GLY A 407 24.62 -2.75 15.32
CA GLY A 407 24.34 -1.50 16.05
C GLY A 407 23.62 -0.48 15.17
N ILE A 408 22.85 0.40 15.79
CA ILE A 408 21.99 1.37 15.09
C ILE A 408 22.78 2.26 14.13
N ASP A 409 23.93 2.82 14.58
CA ASP A 409 24.75 3.72 13.76
C ASP A 409 25.33 2.97 12.53
N ALA A 410 25.84 1.76 12.76
CA ALA A 410 26.39 0.94 11.67
C ALA A 410 25.32 0.53 10.66
N ALA A 411 24.10 0.19 11.13
CA ALA A 411 22.98 -0.20 10.26
C ALA A 411 22.50 0.98 9.39
N THR A 412 22.42 2.16 9.96
CA THR A 412 21.94 3.37 9.25
C THR A 412 22.99 3.92 8.29
N VAL A 413 24.28 3.90 8.65
CA VAL A 413 25.37 4.26 7.70
C VAL A 413 25.44 3.28 6.54
N GLN A 414 25.26 1.98 6.79
CA GLN A 414 25.20 0.98 5.72
C GLN A 414 23.98 1.18 4.82
N LEU A 415 22.83 1.52 5.40
CA LEU A 415 21.61 1.82 4.65
C LEU A 415 21.80 3.05 3.75
N ASP A 416 22.37 4.15 4.27
CA ASP A 416 22.69 5.33 3.46
C ASP A 416 23.63 4.99 2.30
N ALA A 417 24.69 4.24 2.55
CA ALA A 417 25.63 3.83 1.48
C ALA A 417 24.94 3.00 0.40
N TRP A 418 24.03 2.11 0.78
CA TRP A 418 23.26 1.30 -0.17
C TRP A 418 22.26 2.16 -0.96
N VAL A 419 21.54 3.08 -0.29
CA VAL A 419 20.61 4.01 -0.94
C VAL A 419 21.36 4.94 -1.89
N ASP A 420 22.51 5.45 -1.49
CA ASP A 420 23.35 6.31 -2.33
C ASP A 420 23.82 5.61 -3.59
N ALA A 421 24.19 4.34 -3.50
CA ALA A 421 24.54 3.53 -4.67
C ALA A 421 23.32 3.31 -5.58
N LEU A 422 22.14 3.01 -5.01
CA LEU A 422 20.91 2.83 -5.76
C LEU A 422 20.51 4.11 -6.52
N LEU A 423 20.68 5.28 -5.89
CA LEU A 423 20.27 6.58 -6.45
C LEU A 423 21.36 7.26 -7.32
N GLU A 424 22.50 6.59 -7.58
CA GLU A 424 23.60 7.18 -8.38
C GLU A 424 23.15 7.64 -9.77
N LYS A 425 22.39 6.79 -10.49
CA LYS A 425 21.84 7.13 -11.80
C LYS A 425 20.90 8.34 -11.73
N ARG A 426 20.07 8.43 -10.69
CA ARG A 426 19.16 9.55 -10.46
C ARG A 426 19.93 10.85 -10.25
N ARG A 427 20.99 10.86 -9.44
CA ARG A 427 21.88 12.02 -9.26
C ARG A 427 22.48 12.48 -10.57
N TRP A 428 23.01 11.56 -11.35
CA TRP A 428 23.60 11.86 -12.65
C TRP A 428 22.60 12.48 -13.63
N LEU A 429 21.38 11.93 -13.72
CA LEU A 429 20.33 12.48 -14.58
C LEU A 429 19.95 13.90 -14.17
N ARG A 430 19.72 14.16 -12.88
CA ARG A 430 19.39 15.50 -12.38
C ARG A 430 20.50 16.52 -12.63
N ALA A 431 21.75 16.17 -12.41
CA ALA A 431 22.89 17.04 -12.68
C ALA A 431 22.93 17.46 -14.17
N ARG A 432 22.63 16.54 -15.08
CA ARG A 432 22.56 16.86 -16.53
C ARG A 432 21.41 17.78 -16.89
N THR A 433 20.23 17.57 -16.31
CA THR A 433 19.06 18.42 -16.56
C THR A 433 19.31 19.84 -16.05
N ALA A 434 19.88 19.99 -14.86
CA ALA A 434 20.27 21.30 -14.31
C ALA A 434 21.30 22.04 -15.22
N ALA A 435 22.28 21.31 -15.73
CA ALA A 435 23.28 21.87 -16.65
C ALA A 435 22.71 22.26 -18.04
N ALA A 436 21.65 21.59 -18.48
CA ALA A 436 20.97 21.91 -19.75
C ALA A 436 20.02 23.11 -19.62
N GLY A 437 19.39 23.31 -18.45
CA GLY A 437 18.49 24.45 -18.17
C GLY A 437 19.20 25.79 -17.91
N THR A 438 20.53 25.77 -17.71
CA THR A 438 21.37 26.97 -17.53
C THR A 438 22.00 27.48 -18.84
N ARG A 439 21.70 26.87 -19.96
CA ARG A 439 22.12 27.32 -21.31
C ARG A 439 20.94 27.89 -22.09
#